data_46a6108232cba62e5f2402b5d410e137
#
_entry.id   46a6108232cba62e5f2402b5d410e137
#
_cell.length_a   1.000
_cell.length_b   1.000
_cell.length_c   1.000
_cell.angle_alpha   90.00
_cell.angle_beta   90.00
_cell.angle_gamma   90.00
#
_symmetry.space_group_name_H-M   'P 1'
#
loop_
_entity.id
_entity.type
_entity.pdbx_description
1 polymer ?
#
loop_
_entity_poly.entity_id
_entity_poly.type
_entity_poly.pdbx_seq_one_letter_code
_entity_poly.pdbx_strand_id
1 'polypeptide(L)'
;MATIPVGISGLALEHLFRTTLGRPIPASVFLTVNGFVLYTGERLRRRVAKQPKALAVPGGSSTGLTDSDLRIAQLPMHRGVLIGSAQIFALLPGISRSGVTMVAGLLRGLSHEDAARFSFLLATPVILAAGVLKIPDLFGPLGDGIGGQVLAGSLASFVAAYLAVRFLTKYFESRTLTPFAIYCVVAGLASLAWLTLR
;
A
#
# COMPACT_ATOMS: atom_id res chain seq x y z
N MET A 1 -3.65 15.93 0.15
CA MET A 1 -3.84 16.09 1.60
C MET A 1 -3.56 14.81 2.38
N ALA A 2 -4.17 13.68 2.04
CA ALA A 2 -4.03 12.40 2.79
C ALA A 2 -2.61 11.79 2.81
N THR A 3 -1.72 12.22 1.92
CA THR A 3 -0.30 11.77 1.84
C THR A 3 0.68 12.69 2.57
N ILE A 4 0.24 13.88 3.00
CA ILE A 4 1.11 14.85 3.68
C ILE A 4 1.69 14.28 4.98
N PRO A 5 0.90 13.64 5.86
CA PRO A 5 1.43 13.09 7.12
C PRO A 5 2.56 12.09 6.91
N VAL A 6 2.43 11.19 5.93
CA VAL A 6 3.48 10.20 5.66
C VAL A 6 4.71 10.83 5.02
N GLY A 7 4.53 11.87 4.19
CA GLY A 7 5.65 12.61 3.60
C GLY A 7 6.52 13.28 4.67
N ILE A 8 5.89 14.00 5.59
CA ILE A 8 6.59 14.67 6.71
C ILE A 8 7.27 13.63 7.61
N SER A 9 6.56 12.56 7.97
CA SER A 9 7.12 11.50 8.81
C SER A 9 8.27 10.76 8.12
N GLY A 10 8.18 10.54 6.80
CA GLY A 10 9.22 9.91 6.01
C GLY A 10 10.51 10.73 6.01
N LEU A 11 10.42 12.03 5.77
CA LEU A 11 11.58 12.93 5.79
C LEU A 11 12.18 13.03 7.19
N ALA A 12 11.37 13.14 8.23
CA ALA A 12 11.85 13.29 9.61
C ALA A 12 12.55 12.03 10.14
N LEU A 13 12.12 10.85 9.70
CA LEU A 13 12.57 9.55 10.21
C LEU A 13 13.45 8.77 9.22
N GLU A 14 13.79 9.35 8.06
CA GLU A 14 14.55 8.68 7.00
C GLU A 14 15.85 8.06 7.52
N HIS A 15 16.61 8.82 8.33
CA HIS A 15 17.87 8.35 8.87
C HIS A 15 17.70 7.14 9.77
N LEU A 16 16.70 7.15 10.66
CA LEU A 16 16.41 6.04 11.56
C LEU A 16 16.02 4.77 10.79
N PHE A 17 15.18 4.91 9.77
CA PHE A 17 14.72 3.78 8.96
C PHE A 17 15.85 3.18 8.12
N ARG A 18 16.73 4.00 7.58
CA ARG A 18 17.88 3.53 6.78
C ARG A 18 18.95 2.83 7.62
N THR A 19 19.28 3.37 8.78
CA THR A 19 20.43 2.90 9.56
C THR A 19 20.08 1.75 10.49
N THR A 20 18.93 1.81 11.16
CA THR A 20 18.60 0.86 12.24
C THR A 20 17.61 -0.21 11.77
N LEU A 21 16.58 0.17 11.04
CA LEU A 21 15.48 -0.73 10.68
C LEU A 21 15.63 -1.38 9.30
N GLY A 22 16.53 -0.86 8.44
CA GLY A 22 16.79 -1.40 7.10
C GLY A 22 17.52 -2.75 7.07
N ARG A 23 17.67 -3.42 8.22
CA ARG A 23 18.30 -4.73 8.34
C ARG A 23 17.30 -5.86 8.03
N PRO A 24 17.78 -7.04 7.55
CA PRO A 24 16.89 -8.13 7.14
C PRO A 24 16.07 -8.73 8.29
N ILE A 25 16.61 -8.80 9.50
CA ILE A 25 15.92 -9.36 10.68
C ILE A 25 14.71 -8.48 11.07
N PRO A 26 14.85 -7.17 11.32
CA PRO A 26 13.70 -6.30 11.55
C PRO A 26 12.65 -6.37 10.44
N ALA A 27 13.08 -6.39 9.18
CA ALA A 27 12.16 -6.48 8.04
C ALA A 27 11.33 -7.78 8.07
N SER A 28 11.94 -8.92 8.42
CA SER A 28 11.24 -10.21 8.55
C SER A 28 10.24 -10.21 9.71
N VAL A 29 10.61 -9.59 10.83
CA VAL A 29 9.70 -9.42 11.99
C VAL A 29 8.50 -8.55 11.61
N PHE A 30 8.75 -7.39 11.00
CA PHE A 30 7.67 -6.50 10.58
C PHE A 30 6.80 -7.10 9.47
N LEU A 31 7.35 -7.91 8.57
CA LEU A 31 6.58 -8.65 7.58
C LEU A 31 5.63 -9.64 8.26
N THR A 32 6.09 -10.34 9.30
CA THR A 32 5.24 -11.23 10.09
C THR A 32 4.13 -10.44 10.79
N VAL A 33 4.48 -9.33 11.45
CA VAL A 33 3.52 -8.42 12.09
C VAL A 33 2.48 -7.90 11.08
N ASN A 34 2.93 -7.53 9.87
CA ASN A 34 2.04 -7.11 8.79
C ASN A 34 0.99 -8.17 8.45
N GLY A 35 1.39 -9.43 8.39
CA GLY A 35 0.45 -10.54 8.19
C GLY A 35 -0.63 -10.62 9.28
N PHE A 36 -0.27 -10.43 10.54
CA PHE A 36 -1.24 -10.37 11.64
C PHE A 36 -2.15 -9.13 11.55
N VAL A 37 -1.61 -7.97 11.15
CA VAL A 37 -2.39 -6.74 10.95
C VAL A 37 -3.45 -6.96 9.86
N LEU A 38 -3.07 -7.54 8.72
CA LEU A 38 -3.99 -7.85 7.62
C LEU A 38 -5.08 -8.83 8.06
N TYR A 39 -4.71 -9.90 8.76
CA TYR A 39 -5.64 -10.91 9.24
C TYR A 39 -6.62 -10.36 10.26
N THR A 40 -6.11 -9.58 11.23
CA THR A 40 -6.93 -8.96 12.28
C THR A 40 -7.87 -7.93 11.68
N GLY A 41 -7.38 -7.09 10.76
CA GLY A 41 -8.20 -6.12 10.05
C GLY A 41 -9.36 -6.78 9.29
N GLU A 42 -9.11 -7.89 8.60
CA GLU A 42 -10.14 -8.67 7.92
C GLU A 42 -11.16 -9.27 8.90
N ARG A 43 -10.70 -9.79 10.04
CA ARG A 43 -11.60 -10.34 11.07
C ARG A 43 -12.47 -9.27 11.72
N LEU A 44 -11.88 -8.13 12.06
CA LEU A 44 -12.62 -7.01 12.69
C LEU A 44 -13.67 -6.47 11.72
N ARG A 45 -13.33 -6.31 10.45
CA ARG A 45 -14.29 -5.89 9.43
C ARG A 45 -15.51 -6.81 9.37
N ARG A 46 -15.31 -8.13 9.39
CA ARG A 46 -16.42 -9.11 9.36
C ARG A 46 -17.36 -8.97 10.56
N ARG A 47 -16.87 -8.48 11.69
CA ARG A 47 -17.69 -8.18 12.88
C ARG A 47 -18.50 -6.89 12.69
N VAL A 48 -17.88 -5.87 12.09
CA VAL A 48 -18.53 -4.56 11.83
C VAL A 48 -19.51 -4.64 10.66
N ALA A 49 -19.24 -5.44 9.64
CA ALA A 49 -20.10 -5.62 8.46
C ALA A 49 -21.42 -6.35 8.73
N LYS A 50 -21.64 -6.84 9.95
CA LYS A 50 -22.98 -7.31 10.40
C LYS A 50 -23.97 -6.15 10.58
N GLN A 51 -23.57 -4.90 10.46
CA GLN A 51 -24.47 -3.74 10.37
C GLN A 51 -24.54 -3.26 8.91
N PRO A 52 -25.72 -3.38 8.25
CA PRO A 52 -25.87 -2.97 6.86
C PRO A 52 -25.91 -1.45 6.78
N LYS A 53 -24.80 -0.81 6.42
CA LYS A 53 -24.80 0.55 5.92
C LYS A 53 -23.80 0.68 4.77
N ALA A 54 -24.06 -0.06 3.70
CA ALA A 54 -23.55 0.33 2.41
C ALA A 54 -24.15 1.71 2.08
N LEU A 55 -23.30 2.70 1.83
CA LEU A 55 -23.71 3.93 1.18
C LEU A 55 -24.20 3.53 -0.22
N ALA A 56 -25.49 3.29 -0.35
CA ALA A 56 -26.12 3.11 -1.65
C ALA A 56 -26.04 4.46 -2.35
N VAL A 57 -25.28 4.53 -3.42
CA VAL A 57 -25.29 5.66 -4.35
C VAL A 57 -26.41 5.36 -5.36
N PRO A 58 -27.51 6.14 -5.39
CA PRO A 58 -28.51 5.99 -6.43
C PRO A 58 -27.99 6.60 -7.75
N GLY A 59 -28.00 5.81 -8.79
CA GLY A 59 -27.91 6.29 -10.16
C GLY A 59 -26.53 6.18 -10.82
N GLY A 60 -26.47 5.34 -11.85
CA GLY A 60 -25.37 5.29 -12.78
C GLY A 60 -25.15 6.64 -13.45
N SER A 61 -23.95 7.19 -13.33
CA SER A 61 -23.57 8.42 -14.00
C SER A 61 -22.86 8.13 -15.31
N SER A 62 -23.24 8.86 -16.33
CA SER A 62 -22.73 8.85 -17.71
C SER A 62 -21.28 9.36 -17.85
N THR A 63 -20.49 9.42 -16.79
CA THR A 63 -19.17 10.07 -16.76
C THR A 63 -17.98 9.12 -16.91
N GLY A 64 -18.19 7.84 -17.23
CA GLY A 64 -17.10 6.87 -17.40
C GLY A 64 -16.36 6.51 -16.08
N LEU A 65 -16.78 7.09 -14.95
CA LEU A 65 -16.28 6.76 -13.62
C LEU A 65 -16.96 5.48 -13.11
N THR A 66 -16.21 4.64 -12.43
CA THR A 66 -16.81 3.46 -11.78
C THR A 66 -17.54 3.86 -10.51
N ASP A 67 -18.52 3.06 -10.09
CA ASP A 67 -19.25 3.29 -8.83
C ASP A 67 -18.30 3.41 -7.61
N SER A 68 -17.19 2.70 -7.64
CA SER A 68 -16.14 2.80 -6.63
C SER A 68 -15.47 4.18 -6.61
N ASP A 69 -15.18 4.75 -7.78
CA ASP A 69 -14.55 6.08 -7.87
C ASP A 69 -15.48 7.17 -7.32
N LEU A 70 -16.80 7.07 -7.58
CA LEU A 70 -17.80 7.98 -7.04
C LEU A 70 -17.91 7.87 -5.51
N ARG A 71 -17.90 6.65 -4.95
CA ARG A 71 -17.92 6.44 -3.51
C ARG A 71 -16.65 7.00 -2.83
N ILE A 72 -15.49 6.85 -3.46
CA ILE A 72 -14.22 7.40 -2.98
C ILE A 72 -14.25 8.94 -3.03
N ALA A 73 -14.76 9.53 -4.10
CA ALA A 73 -14.86 10.98 -4.25
C ALA A 73 -15.78 11.63 -3.20
N GLN A 74 -16.78 10.90 -2.71
CA GLN A 74 -17.70 11.35 -1.66
C GLN A 74 -17.15 11.15 -0.23
N LEU A 75 -15.98 10.59 -0.08
CA LEU A 75 -15.35 10.39 1.25
C LEU A 75 -15.05 11.76 1.90
N PRO A 76 -15.53 12.01 3.13
CA PRO A 76 -15.18 13.22 3.86
C PRO A 76 -13.66 13.35 4.01
N MET A 77 -13.13 14.54 3.80
CA MET A 77 -11.69 14.83 3.82
C MET A 77 -10.98 14.26 5.06
N HIS A 78 -11.58 14.45 6.24
CA HIS A 78 -11.02 13.96 7.50
C HIS A 78 -10.87 12.42 7.52
N ARG A 79 -11.81 11.67 6.93
CA ARG A 79 -11.71 10.20 6.83
C ARG A 79 -10.60 9.81 5.85
N GLY A 80 -10.51 10.50 4.71
CA GLY A 80 -9.42 10.29 3.76
C GLY A 80 -8.04 10.53 4.39
N VAL A 81 -7.89 11.60 5.16
CA VAL A 81 -6.64 11.92 5.87
C VAL A 81 -6.32 10.85 6.93
N LEU A 82 -7.31 10.40 7.71
CA LEU A 82 -7.10 9.35 8.73
C LEU A 82 -6.68 8.01 8.10
N ILE A 83 -7.31 7.60 6.99
CA ILE A 83 -6.92 6.40 6.26
C ILE A 83 -5.52 6.56 5.68
N GLY A 84 -5.23 7.73 5.09
CA GLY A 84 -3.92 8.06 4.54
C GLY A 84 -2.80 8.10 5.58
N SER A 85 -3.09 8.57 6.79
CA SER A 85 -2.12 8.61 7.90
C SER A 85 -1.66 7.21 8.33
N ALA A 86 -2.46 6.18 8.10
CA ALA A 86 -2.03 4.80 8.36
C ALA A 86 -0.77 4.41 7.55
N GLN A 87 -0.46 5.10 6.45
CA GLN A 87 0.78 4.90 5.69
C GLN A 87 2.05 5.17 6.51
N ILE A 88 1.97 5.92 7.62
CA ILE A 88 3.12 6.16 8.51
C ILE A 88 3.68 4.84 9.04
N PHE A 89 2.82 3.88 9.37
CA PHE A 89 3.27 2.54 9.80
C PHE A 89 4.01 1.78 8.70
N ALA A 90 3.76 2.10 7.45
CA ALA A 90 4.43 1.48 6.31
C ALA A 90 5.83 2.05 6.02
N LEU A 91 6.29 3.03 6.79
CA LEU A 91 7.69 3.44 6.81
C LEU A 91 8.59 2.37 7.45
N LEU A 92 8.01 1.48 8.27
CA LEU A 92 8.70 0.33 8.83
C LEU A 92 8.96 -0.70 7.71
N PRO A 93 10.20 -1.15 7.50
CA PRO A 93 10.53 -2.11 6.46
C PRO A 93 9.85 -3.46 6.72
N GLY A 94 9.15 -4.00 5.72
CA GLY A 94 8.37 -5.23 5.86
C GLY A 94 6.87 -5.00 6.07
N ILE A 95 6.45 -3.79 6.44
CA ILE A 95 5.02 -3.44 6.49
C ILE A 95 4.55 -2.96 5.12
N SER A 96 3.49 -3.58 4.63
CA SER A 96 2.89 -3.22 3.34
C SER A 96 2.11 -1.91 3.43
N ARG A 97 2.53 -0.89 2.67
CA ARG A 97 1.82 0.41 2.60
C ARG A 97 0.37 0.24 2.15
N SER A 98 0.14 -0.47 1.06
CA SER A 98 -1.22 -0.75 0.57
C SER A 98 -2.02 -1.58 1.57
N GLY A 99 -1.39 -2.55 2.22
CA GLY A 99 -2.03 -3.40 3.22
C GLY A 99 -2.57 -2.61 4.41
N VAL A 100 -1.74 -1.77 5.04
CA VAL A 100 -2.18 -0.93 6.19
C VAL A 100 -3.26 0.07 5.80
N THR A 101 -3.12 0.68 4.61
CA THR A 101 -4.11 1.63 4.10
C THR A 101 -5.44 0.94 3.83
N MET A 102 -5.42 -0.26 3.23
CA MET A 102 -6.61 -1.07 3.02
C MET A 102 -7.27 -1.45 4.34
N VAL A 103 -6.50 -1.94 5.31
CA VAL A 103 -7.05 -2.26 6.66
C VAL A 103 -7.69 -1.04 7.29
N ALA A 104 -7.03 0.12 7.26
CA ALA A 104 -7.59 1.36 7.77
C ALA A 104 -8.89 1.76 7.06
N GLY A 105 -8.96 1.58 5.75
CA GLY A 105 -10.17 1.80 4.94
C GLY A 105 -11.30 0.85 5.32
N LEU A 106 -11.01 -0.45 5.43
CA LEU A 106 -11.97 -1.49 5.83
C LEU A 106 -12.55 -1.23 7.21
N LEU A 107 -11.72 -0.82 8.18
CA LEU A 107 -12.16 -0.46 9.54
C LEU A 107 -13.03 0.82 9.57
N ARG A 108 -12.94 1.64 8.52
CA ARG A 108 -13.78 2.85 8.33
C ARG A 108 -15.01 2.59 7.48
N GLY A 109 -15.28 1.33 7.12
CA GLY A 109 -16.49 0.91 6.42
C GLY A 109 -16.38 0.91 4.90
N LEU A 110 -15.18 1.06 4.33
CA LEU A 110 -14.99 0.88 2.89
C LEU A 110 -15.15 -0.59 2.49
N SER A 111 -15.57 -0.83 1.25
CA SER A 111 -15.49 -2.16 0.65
C SER A 111 -14.04 -2.56 0.38
N HIS A 112 -13.75 -3.82 0.09
CA HIS A 112 -12.40 -4.24 -0.31
C HIS A 112 -11.96 -3.54 -1.60
N GLU A 113 -12.87 -3.41 -2.55
CA GLU A 113 -12.63 -2.71 -3.81
C GLU A 113 -12.28 -1.24 -3.57
N ASP A 114 -13.13 -0.51 -2.82
CA ASP A 114 -12.91 0.91 -2.53
C ASP A 114 -11.62 1.14 -1.74
N ALA A 115 -11.32 0.28 -0.77
CA ALA A 115 -10.10 0.35 0.02
C ALA A 115 -8.85 0.09 -0.82
N ALA A 116 -8.90 -0.87 -1.75
CA ALA A 116 -7.80 -1.15 -2.67
C ALA A 116 -7.57 0.02 -3.63
N ARG A 117 -8.63 0.50 -4.29
CA ARG A 117 -8.56 1.65 -5.21
C ARG A 117 -8.04 2.90 -4.52
N PHE A 118 -8.59 3.22 -3.35
CA PHE A 118 -8.12 4.35 -2.54
C PHE A 118 -6.64 4.21 -2.17
N SER A 119 -6.20 3.02 -1.78
CA SER A 119 -4.79 2.76 -1.47
C SER A 119 -3.87 2.96 -2.67
N PHE A 120 -4.28 2.52 -3.87
CA PHE A 120 -3.49 2.70 -5.09
C PHE A 120 -3.45 4.17 -5.53
N LEU A 121 -4.56 4.90 -5.41
CA LEU A 121 -4.60 6.34 -5.68
C LEU A 121 -3.68 7.13 -4.73
N LEU A 122 -3.64 6.74 -3.45
CA LEU A 122 -2.72 7.36 -2.49
C LEU A 122 -1.24 7.05 -2.79
N ALA A 123 -0.95 5.89 -3.37
CA ALA A 123 0.40 5.50 -3.74
C ALA A 123 0.99 6.38 -4.85
N THR A 124 0.15 6.78 -5.81
CA THR A 124 0.59 7.50 -7.02
C THR A 124 1.37 8.78 -6.72
N PRO A 125 0.88 9.75 -5.93
CA PRO A 125 1.63 10.98 -5.67
C PRO A 125 2.93 10.73 -4.89
N VAL A 126 2.96 9.74 -4.00
CA VAL A 126 4.17 9.41 -3.22
C VAL A 126 5.23 8.78 -4.10
N ILE A 127 4.84 7.83 -4.98
CA ILE A 127 5.76 7.17 -5.91
C ILE A 127 6.28 8.19 -6.94
N LEU A 128 5.39 9.04 -7.45
CA LEU A 128 5.78 10.08 -8.41
C LEU A 128 6.80 11.05 -7.79
N ALA A 129 6.53 11.54 -6.58
CA ALA A 129 7.45 12.43 -5.87
C ALA A 129 8.81 11.76 -5.63
N ALA A 130 8.82 10.51 -5.15
CA ALA A 130 10.04 9.75 -4.95
C ALA A 130 10.81 9.52 -6.26
N GLY A 131 10.10 9.24 -7.36
CA GLY A 131 10.70 9.11 -8.69
C GLY A 131 11.36 10.39 -9.15
N VAL A 132 10.65 11.53 -9.07
CA VAL A 132 11.19 12.85 -9.46
C VAL A 132 12.42 13.21 -8.65
N LEU A 133 12.42 12.94 -7.34
CA LEU A 133 13.59 13.20 -6.47
C LEU A 133 14.80 12.33 -6.82
N LYS A 134 14.62 11.21 -7.51
CA LYS A 134 15.67 10.29 -7.91
C LYS A 134 16.20 10.53 -9.34
N ILE A 135 15.51 11.35 -10.12
CA ILE A 135 15.97 11.69 -11.49
C ILE A 135 17.39 12.28 -11.52
N PRO A 136 17.78 13.23 -10.63
CA PRO A 136 19.13 13.79 -10.65
C PRO A 136 20.24 12.74 -10.44
N ASP A 137 19.96 11.67 -9.67
CA ASP A 137 20.93 10.60 -9.43
C ASP A 137 21.31 9.84 -10.72
N LEU A 138 20.43 9.86 -11.74
CA LEU A 138 20.67 9.22 -13.04
C LEU A 138 21.63 10.02 -13.93
N PHE A 139 21.78 11.32 -13.70
CA PHE A 139 22.68 12.20 -14.42
C PHE A 139 24.02 12.40 -13.70
N GLY A 140 24.19 11.76 -12.54
CA GLY A 140 25.42 11.76 -11.76
C GLY A 140 26.30 10.53 -12.06
N PRO A 141 27.43 10.38 -11.33
CA PRO A 141 28.37 9.26 -11.49
C PRO A 141 27.73 7.87 -11.32
N LEU A 142 26.59 7.79 -10.62
CA LEU A 142 25.83 6.56 -10.44
C LEU A 142 25.04 6.14 -11.68
N GLY A 143 24.80 7.06 -12.61
CA GLY A 143 24.04 6.84 -13.84
C GLY A 143 24.87 6.53 -15.07
N ASP A 144 26.20 6.75 -15.00
CA ASP A 144 27.10 6.57 -16.15
C ASP A 144 27.13 5.10 -16.62
N GLY A 145 26.85 4.90 -17.90
CA GLY A 145 26.89 3.59 -18.56
C GLY A 145 25.70 2.68 -18.32
N ILE A 146 24.74 3.03 -17.44
CA ILE A 146 23.58 2.16 -17.10
C ILE A 146 22.26 2.62 -17.71
N GLY A 147 22.25 3.67 -18.56
CA GLY A 147 21.02 4.25 -19.13
C GLY A 147 20.13 3.23 -19.84
N GLY A 148 20.68 2.29 -20.60
CA GLY A 148 19.94 1.24 -21.27
C GLY A 148 19.27 0.25 -20.28
N GLN A 149 19.99 -0.11 -19.21
CA GLN A 149 19.47 -1.00 -18.16
C GLN A 149 18.34 -0.32 -17.36
N VAL A 150 18.50 0.97 -17.05
CA VAL A 150 17.47 1.78 -16.38
C VAL A 150 16.22 1.88 -17.25
N LEU A 151 16.35 2.13 -18.56
CA LEU A 151 15.21 2.19 -19.47
C LEU A 151 14.50 0.83 -19.56
N ALA A 152 15.23 -0.25 -19.77
CA ALA A 152 14.67 -1.59 -19.84
C ALA A 152 13.97 -2.00 -18.52
N GLY A 153 14.61 -1.73 -17.38
CA GLY A 153 14.04 -1.96 -16.05
C GLY A 153 12.78 -1.14 -15.79
N SER A 154 12.77 0.12 -16.23
CA SER A 154 11.60 1.01 -16.09
C SER A 154 10.42 0.52 -16.93
N LEU A 155 10.65 0.10 -18.18
CA LEU A 155 9.61 -0.46 -19.04
C LEU A 155 9.06 -1.77 -18.47
N ALA A 156 9.93 -2.69 -18.03
CA ALA A 156 9.51 -3.93 -17.41
C ALA A 156 8.71 -3.68 -16.12
N SER A 157 9.15 -2.75 -15.28
CA SER A 157 8.45 -2.35 -14.06
C SER A 157 7.09 -1.72 -14.35
N PHE A 158 7.00 -0.88 -15.39
CA PHE A 158 5.73 -0.27 -15.81
C PHE A 158 4.72 -1.35 -16.23
N VAL A 159 5.13 -2.29 -17.10
CA VAL A 159 4.25 -3.38 -17.56
C VAL A 159 3.83 -4.25 -16.38
N ALA A 160 4.78 -4.66 -15.53
CA ALA A 160 4.49 -5.49 -14.36
C ALA A 160 3.54 -4.78 -13.38
N ALA A 161 3.76 -3.50 -13.10
CA ALA A 161 2.89 -2.71 -12.22
C ALA A 161 1.48 -2.55 -12.80
N TYR A 162 1.36 -2.29 -14.09
CA TYR A 162 0.05 -2.19 -14.77
C TYR A 162 -0.73 -3.50 -14.64
N LEU A 163 -0.09 -4.63 -14.95
CA LEU A 163 -0.73 -5.94 -14.86
C LEU A 163 -1.10 -6.28 -13.40
N ALA A 164 -0.20 -5.99 -12.45
CA ALA A 164 -0.45 -6.23 -11.04
C ALA A 164 -1.62 -5.42 -10.50
N VAL A 165 -1.68 -4.11 -10.80
CA VAL A 165 -2.78 -3.25 -10.35
C VAL A 165 -4.10 -3.68 -10.98
N ARG A 166 -4.11 -3.97 -12.28
CA ARG A 166 -5.29 -4.48 -12.97
C ARG A 166 -5.80 -5.80 -12.37
N PHE A 167 -4.88 -6.72 -12.08
CA PHE A 167 -5.21 -7.99 -11.43
C PHE A 167 -5.75 -7.77 -10.01
N LEU A 168 -5.08 -6.96 -9.20
CA LEU A 168 -5.46 -6.72 -7.81
C LEU A 168 -6.79 -5.98 -7.67
N THR A 169 -7.06 -4.99 -8.51
CA THR A 169 -8.37 -4.30 -8.51
C THR A 169 -9.49 -5.29 -8.77
N LYS A 170 -9.35 -6.13 -9.81
CA LYS A 170 -10.34 -7.18 -10.11
C LYS A 170 -10.43 -8.25 -9.02
N TYR A 171 -9.30 -8.61 -8.41
CA TYR A 171 -9.25 -9.58 -7.33
C TYR A 171 -10.06 -9.10 -6.10
N PHE A 172 -9.92 -7.84 -5.71
CA PHE A 172 -10.59 -7.29 -4.53
C PHE A 172 -12.07 -6.95 -4.72
N GLU A 173 -12.61 -7.05 -5.93
CA GLU A 173 -14.06 -7.01 -6.16
C GLU A 173 -14.79 -8.16 -5.41
N SER A 174 -14.17 -9.34 -5.34
CA SER A 174 -14.80 -10.55 -4.79
C SER A 174 -14.01 -11.27 -3.70
N ARG A 175 -12.75 -10.89 -3.46
CA ARG A 175 -11.82 -11.62 -2.59
C ARG A 175 -11.38 -10.77 -1.39
N THR A 176 -10.76 -11.45 -0.42
CA THR A 176 -10.35 -10.90 0.88
C THR A 176 -8.83 -10.73 0.98
N LEU A 177 -8.36 -10.04 2.02
CA LEU A 177 -6.93 -9.90 2.34
C LEU A 177 -6.29 -11.17 2.93
N THR A 178 -7.08 -12.20 3.25
CA THR A 178 -6.61 -13.39 3.96
C THR A 178 -5.43 -14.10 3.29
N PRO A 179 -5.39 -14.35 1.96
CA PRO A 179 -4.24 -15.00 1.33
C PRO A 179 -2.95 -14.19 1.48
N PHE A 180 -3.04 -12.88 1.39
CA PHE A 180 -1.88 -11.98 1.58
C PHE A 180 -1.40 -11.99 3.04
N ALA A 181 -2.32 -12.07 4.00
CA ALA A 181 -1.99 -12.22 5.41
C ALA A 181 -1.21 -13.51 5.68
N ILE A 182 -1.68 -14.64 5.14
CA ILE A 182 -1.02 -15.94 5.27
C ILE A 182 0.37 -15.89 4.62
N TYR A 183 0.47 -15.34 3.42
CA TYR A 183 1.76 -15.17 2.74
C TYR A 183 2.76 -14.37 3.59
N CYS A 184 2.35 -13.23 4.13
CA CYS A 184 3.22 -12.38 4.96
C CYS A 184 3.70 -13.10 6.22
N VAL A 185 2.82 -13.86 6.90
CA VAL A 185 3.20 -14.62 8.09
C VAL A 185 4.19 -15.74 7.73
N VAL A 186 3.88 -16.54 6.72
CA VAL A 186 4.74 -17.67 6.31
C VAL A 186 6.08 -17.17 5.80
N ALA A 187 6.09 -16.20 4.89
CA ALA A 187 7.32 -15.65 4.35
C ALA A 187 8.18 -14.93 5.42
N GLY A 188 7.52 -14.18 6.32
CA GLY A 188 8.20 -13.50 7.41
C GLY A 188 8.86 -14.48 8.39
N LEU A 189 8.14 -15.52 8.83
CA LEU A 189 8.68 -16.55 9.71
C LEU A 189 9.77 -17.38 9.03
N ALA A 190 9.58 -17.76 7.77
CA ALA A 190 10.59 -18.51 7.01
C ALA A 190 11.88 -17.69 6.83
N SER A 191 11.76 -16.41 6.51
CA SER A 191 12.91 -15.49 6.41
C SER A 191 13.60 -15.31 7.75
N LEU A 192 12.83 -15.16 8.83
CA LEU A 192 13.40 -15.03 10.17
C LEU A 192 14.15 -16.29 10.58
N ALA A 193 13.56 -17.47 10.39
CA ALA A 193 14.21 -18.75 10.66
C ALA A 193 15.50 -18.90 9.85
N TRP A 194 15.48 -18.60 8.55
CA TRP A 194 16.65 -18.65 7.70
C TRP A 194 17.78 -17.75 8.19
N LEU A 195 17.45 -16.51 8.60
CA LEU A 195 18.43 -15.52 9.05
C LEU A 195 19.00 -15.79 10.46
N THR A 196 18.27 -16.53 11.31
CA THR A 196 18.71 -16.88 12.66
C THR A 196 19.45 -18.21 12.73
N LEU A 197 19.21 -19.11 11.77
CA LEU A 197 19.86 -20.43 11.71
C LEU A 197 21.17 -20.44 10.88
N ARG A 198 21.45 -19.34 10.18
CA ARG A 198 22.66 -19.17 9.36
C ARG A 198 23.71 -18.32 10.07
#